data_f0d8cd3c34f174638c3ec85ef48866e6
#
_entry.id   f0d8cd3c34f174638c3ec85ef48866e6
#
_cell.length_a   1.000
_cell.length_b   1.000
_cell.length_c   1.000
_cell.angle_alpha   90.00
_cell.angle_beta   90.00
_cell.angle_gamma   90.00
#
_symmetry.space_group_name_H-M   'P 1'
#
loop_
_entity.id
_entity.type
_entity.pdbx_description
1 polymer ?
#
loop_
_entity_poly.entity_id
_entity_poly.type
_entity_poly.pdbx_seq_one_letter_code
_entity_poly.pdbx_strand_id
1 'polypeptide(L)'
;MTLQLGILAPRLRSKFKAWCENRRGATAVEFALVSVPFFFLIFGLLEICLIFIMSTVLEHALAEASRKIRTGQAQDNSFTKVEFRNEVCSKFYNLLNCDDRLYIDVRSLDKFSLADLTTPLAGDGEIDDTDFKYDPGSANDIVAVRVYY
;
A
#
# COMPACT_ATOMS: atom_id res chain seq x y z
N MET A 1 59.36 -9.99 -11.22
CA MET A 1 58.52 -8.79 -11.37
C MET A 1 57.67 -8.66 -10.09
N THR A 2 58.30 -8.17 -9.01
CA THR A 2 57.69 -8.05 -7.70
C THR A 2 57.12 -6.64 -7.56
N LEU A 3 55.77 -6.55 -7.61
CA LEU A 3 55.03 -5.30 -7.52
C LEU A 3 55.27 -4.64 -6.17
N GLN A 4 55.62 -3.36 -6.21
CA GLN A 4 55.75 -2.44 -5.09
C GLN A 4 54.39 -2.13 -4.41
N LEU A 5 53.86 -3.06 -3.64
CA LEU A 5 52.61 -2.85 -2.88
C LEU A 5 52.87 -2.21 -1.50
N GLY A 6 54.16 -2.00 -1.15
CA GLY A 6 54.56 -1.57 0.19
C GLY A 6 54.50 -0.05 0.51
N ILE A 7 54.34 0.82 -0.51
CA ILE A 7 54.52 2.27 -0.33
C ILE A 7 53.20 3.04 -0.18
N LEU A 8 52.08 2.44 -0.54
CA LEU A 8 50.74 3.11 -0.46
C LEU A 8 50.09 3.05 0.94
N ALA A 9 50.39 2.02 1.71
CA ALA A 9 49.81 1.81 3.04
C ALA A 9 50.10 2.91 4.08
N PRO A 10 51.37 3.42 4.22
CA PRO A 10 51.65 4.44 5.22
C PRO A 10 51.06 5.82 4.90
N ARG A 11 50.93 6.17 3.63
CA ARG A 11 50.33 7.45 3.22
C ARG A 11 48.84 7.51 3.42
N LEU A 12 48.10 6.42 3.22
CA LEU A 12 46.69 6.34 3.56
C LEU A 12 46.43 6.43 5.06
N ARG A 13 47.26 5.74 5.84
CA ARG A 13 47.15 5.74 7.29
C ARG A 13 47.42 7.11 7.92
N SER A 14 48.41 7.86 7.39
CA SER A 14 48.71 9.21 7.87
C SER A 14 47.60 10.22 7.51
N LYS A 15 47.00 10.13 6.31
CA LYS A 15 45.89 10.94 5.91
C LYS A 15 44.60 10.64 6.71
N PHE A 16 44.37 9.39 7.01
CA PHE A 16 43.25 8.96 7.88
C PHE A 16 43.40 9.48 9.30
N LYS A 17 44.63 9.43 9.84
CA LYS A 17 44.97 9.95 11.18
C LYS A 17 44.81 11.48 11.24
N ALA A 18 45.29 12.20 10.23
CA ALA A 18 45.13 13.66 10.12
C ALA A 18 43.65 14.07 9.93
N TRP A 19 42.85 13.21 9.29
CA TRP A 19 41.41 13.45 9.13
C TRP A 19 40.65 13.22 10.45
N CYS A 20 40.99 12.18 11.20
CA CYS A 20 40.43 11.92 12.53
C CYS A 20 40.86 12.97 13.58
N GLU A 21 42.01 13.58 13.42
CA GLU A 21 42.53 14.59 14.34
C GLU A 21 41.99 16.01 14.08
N ASN A 22 41.32 16.17 12.93
CA ASN A 22 40.76 17.46 12.53
C ASN A 22 39.35 17.65 13.13
N ARG A 23 39.27 18.31 14.27
CA ARG A 23 38.05 18.58 15.02
C ARG A 23 37.01 19.44 14.27
N ARG A 24 37.37 20.04 13.13
CA ARG A 24 36.44 20.87 12.31
C ARG A 24 35.34 20.05 11.65
N GLY A 25 35.49 18.73 11.54
CA GLY A 25 34.46 17.82 11.01
C GLY A 25 33.65 17.06 12.07
N ALA A 26 33.97 17.20 13.35
CA ALA A 26 33.34 16.43 14.43
C ALA A 26 31.82 16.64 14.46
N THR A 27 31.37 17.88 14.36
CA THR A 27 29.94 18.24 14.34
C THR A 27 29.19 17.62 13.14
N ALA A 28 29.84 17.53 11.98
CA ALA A 28 29.25 16.92 10.81
C ALA A 28 29.09 15.40 10.98
N VAL A 29 30.05 14.75 11.62
CA VAL A 29 29.99 13.31 11.93
C VAL A 29 28.94 13.03 13.01
N GLU A 30 28.88 13.84 14.06
CA GLU A 30 27.86 13.74 15.10
C GLU A 30 26.44 13.90 14.50
N PHE A 31 26.26 14.91 13.65
CA PHE A 31 25.00 15.10 12.93
C PHE A 31 24.67 13.91 12.04
N ALA A 32 25.63 13.39 11.29
CA ALA A 32 25.43 12.25 10.41
C ALA A 32 24.99 10.99 11.18
N LEU A 33 25.59 10.75 12.36
CA LEU A 33 25.22 9.61 13.20
C LEU A 33 23.80 9.71 13.78
N VAL A 34 23.37 10.91 14.14
CA VAL A 34 22.03 11.13 14.70
C VAL A 34 20.98 11.23 13.58
N SER A 35 21.35 11.78 12.43
CA SER A 35 20.40 11.99 11.31
C SER A 35 19.92 10.66 10.73
N VAL A 36 20.73 9.63 10.64
CA VAL A 36 20.35 8.34 10.07
C VAL A 36 19.16 7.70 10.84
N PRO A 37 19.25 7.44 12.16
CA PRO A 37 18.12 6.89 12.90
C PRO A 37 16.93 7.86 12.94
N PHE A 38 17.17 9.16 12.95
CA PHE A 38 16.11 10.17 12.93
C PHE A 38 15.30 10.12 11.63
N PHE A 39 15.95 10.15 10.47
CA PHE A 39 15.26 10.05 9.19
C PHE A 39 14.59 8.70 8.99
N PHE A 40 15.21 7.61 9.44
CA PHE A 40 14.59 6.28 9.41
C PHE A 40 13.26 6.27 10.19
N LEU A 41 13.23 6.88 11.36
CA LEU A 41 12.01 7.00 12.17
C LEU A 41 10.95 7.89 11.49
N ILE A 42 11.36 9.04 10.93
CA ILE A 42 10.43 9.93 10.21
C ILE A 42 9.83 9.23 8.99
N PHE A 43 10.65 8.59 8.16
CA PHE A 43 10.14 7.90 6.97
C PHE A 43 9.25 6.71 7.34
N GLY A 44 9.60 5.94 8.39
CA GLY A 44 8.74 4.87 8.89
C GLY A 44 7.38 5.38 9.39
N LEU A 45 7.36 6.52 10.10
CA LEU A 45 6.11 7.17 10.49
C LEU A 45 5.28 7.61 9.29
N LEU A 46 5.92 8.24 8.29
CA LEU A 46 5.23 8.68 7.08
C LEU A 46 4.64 7.49 6.30
N GLU A 47 5.35 6.38 6.21
CA GLU A 47 4.86 5.17 5.57
C GLU A 47 3.61 4.63 6.26
N ILE A 48 3.63 4.51 7.59
CA ILE A 48 2.47 4.08 8.36
C ILE A 48 1.29 5.03 8.18
N CYS A 49 1.53 6.35 8.21
CA CYS A 49 0.49 7.35 7.98
C CYS A 49 -0.14 7.22 6.59
N LEU A 50 0.66 6.98 5.55
CA LEU A 50 0.16 6.78 4.19
C LEU A 50 -0.71 5.53 4.08
N ILE A 51 -0.29 4.41 4.66
CA ILE A 51 -1.08 3.17 4.69
C ILE A 51 -2.42 3.43 5.40
N PHE A 52 -2.41 4.14 6.53
CA PHE A 52 -3.62 4.47 7.28
C PHE A 52 -4.59 5.35 6.48
N ILE A 53 -4.07 6.37 5.81
CA ILE A 53 -4.86 7.26 4.94
C ILE A 53 -5.50 6.44 3.81
N MET A 54 -4.72 5.60 3.14
CA MET A 54 -5.22 4.77 2.04
C MET A 54 -6.32 3.82 2.51
N SER A 55 -6.13 3.12 3.64
CA SER A 55 -7.15 2.24 4.22
C SER A 55 -8.44 3.00 4.56
N THR A 56 -8.34 4.15 5.20
CA THR A 56 -9.51 4.95 5.58
C THR A 56 -10.28 5.46 4.35
N VAL A 57 -9.57 5.92 3.33
CA VAL A 57 -10.21 6.37 2.07
C VAL A 57 -10.90 5.21 1.35
N LEU A 58 -10.27 4.03 1.33
CA LEU A 58 -10.83 2.83 0.73
C LEU A 58 -12.10 2.38 1.46
N GLU A 59 -12.07 2.32 2.78
CA GLU A 59 -13.24 1.98 3.61
C GLU A 59 -14.41 2.95 3.37
N HIS A 60 -14.12 4.24 3.33
CA HIS A 60 -15.14 5.25 3.09
C HIS A 60 -15.76 5.14 1.68
N ALA A 61 -14.92 4.97 0.67
CA ALA A 61 -15.34 4.78 -0.71
C ALA A 61 -16.21 3.52 -0.87
N LEU A 62 -15.79 2.42 -0.23
CA LEU A 62 -16.52 1.16 -0.22
C LEU A 62 -17.86 1.30 0.49
N ALA A 63 -17.92 1.95 1.63
CA ALA A 63 -19.16 2.17 2.39
C ALA A 63 -20.18 2.95 1.55
N GLU A 64 -19.75 3.98 0.83
CA GLU A 64 -20.63 4.79 -0.02
C GLU A 64 -21.09 4.03 -1.28
N ALA A 65 -20.18 3.32 -1.95
CA ALA A 65 -20.54 2.48 -3.09
C ALA A 65 -21.49 1.35 -2.69
N SER A 66 -21.24 0.68 -1.57
CA SER A 66 -22.11 -0.38 -1.04
C SER A 66 -23.50 0.14 -0.64
N ARG A 67 -23.61 1.41 -0.25
CA ARG A 67 -24.89 2.03 0.00
C ARG A 67 -25.77 2.05 -1.25
N LYS A 68 -25.21 2.22 -2.46
CA LYS A 68 -25.96 2.18 -3.72
C LYS A 68 -26.54 0.80 -3.99
N ILE A 69 -25.81 -0.27 -3.64
CA ILE A 69 -26.34 -1.64 -3.71
C ILE A 69 -27.50 -1.80 -2.70
N ARG A 70 -27.27 -1.40 -1.45
CA ARG A 70 -28.26 -1.55 -0.38
C ARG A 70 -29.56 -0.76 -0.62
N THR A 71 -29.48 0.36 -1.31
CA THR A 71 -30.66 1.20 -1.64
C THR A 71 -31.32 0.81 -2.95
N GLY A 72 -30.85 -0.23 -3.64
CA GLY A 72 -31.40 -0.68 -4.92
C GLY A 72 -30.92 0.13 -6.13
N GLN A 73 -30.17 1.20 -5.94
CA GLN A 73 -29.73 2.07 -7.05
C GLN A 73 -28.82 1.35 -8.05
N ALA A 74 -28.01 0.40 -7.57
CA ALA A 74 -27.14 -0.38 -8.43
C ALA A 74 -27.94 -1.35 -9.30
N GLN A 75 -29.01 -1.93 -8.77
CA GLN A 75 -29.92 -2.82 -9.48
C GLN A 75 -30.79 -2.07 -10.48
N ASP A 76 -31.40 -0.95 -10.06
CA ASP A 76 -32.26 -0.11 -10.89
C ASP A 76 -31.50 0.46 -12.09
N ASN A 77 -30.27 0.86 -11.93
CA ASN A 77 -29.42 1.40 -13.00
C ASN A 77 -28.59 0.31 -13.70
N SER A 78 -28.77 -0.96 -13.36
CA SER A 78 -28.03 -2.08 -13.96
C SER A 78 -26.51 -1.89 -13.91
N PHE A 79 -25.99 -1.48 -12.75
CA PHE A 79 -24.55 -1.23 -12.59
C PHE A 79 -23.72 -2.46 -12.96
N THR A 80 -22.80 -2.25 -13.86
CA THR A 80 -21.76 -3.23 -14.19
C THR A 80 -20.61 -3.17 -13.18
N LYS A 81 -19.75 -4.20 -13.17
CA LYS A 81 -18.51 -4.21 -12.38
C LYS A 81 -17.65 -2.96 -12.63
N VAL A 82 -17.65 -2.48 -13.89
CA VAL A 82 -16.86 -1.29 -14.29
C VAL A 82 -17.46 -0.01 -13.70
N GLU A 83 -18.78 0.14 -13.74
CA GLU A 83 -19.45 1.32 -13.16
C GLU A 83 -19.31 1.36 -11.65
N PHE A 84 -19.42 0.20 -10.98
CA PHE A 84 -19.14 0.11 -9.55
C PHE A 84 -17.70 0.46 -9.22
N ARG A 85 -16.73 -0.02 -10.00
CA ARG A 85 -15.32 0.37 -9.88
C ARG A 85 -15.16 1.88 -10.01
N ASN A 86 -15.75 2.49 -11.05
CA ASN A 86 -15.66 3.93 -11.27
C ASN A 86 -16.26 4.74 -10.12
N GLU A 87 -17.33 4.23 -9.51
CA GLU A 87 -17.92 4.87 -8.32
C GLU A 87 -16.96 4.84 -7.13
N VAL A 88 -16.36 3.68 -6.85
CA VAL A 88 -15.34 3.56 -5.81
C VAL A 88 -14.14 4.47 -6.11
N CYS A 89 -13.66 4.45 -7.34
CA CYS A 89 -12.51 5.25 -7.78
C CYS A 89 -12.75 6.76 -7.74
N SER A 90 -13.97 7.21 -8.00
CA SER A 90 -14.33 8.63 -7.96
C SER A 90 -14.07 9.26 -6.57
N LYS A 91 -14.04 8.45 -5.54
CA LYS A 91 -13.81 8.89 -4.14
C LYS A 91 -12.35 8.98 -3.76
N PHE A 92 -11.45 8.47 -4.58
CA PHE A 92 -10.01 8.50 -4.29
C PHE A 92 -9.29 9.79 -4.69
N TYR A 93 -9.99 10.75 -5.29
CA TYR A 93 -9.40 12.04 -5.69
C TYR A 93 -8.08 11.88 -6.48
N ASN A 94 -7.96 10.86 -7.33
CA ASN A 94 -6.74 10.49 -8.06
C ASN A 94 -5.53 10.11 -7.18
N LEU A 95 -5.73 9.79 -5.90
CA LEU A 95 -4.65 9.35 -5.01
C LEU A 95 -4.20 7.91 -5.29
N LEU A 96 -5.08 7.10 -5.88
CA LEU A 96 -4.84 5.69 -6.18
C LEU A 96 -4.98 5.44 -7.69
N ASN A 97 -4.14 4.56 -8.21
CA ASN A 97 -4.29 4.05 -9.57
C ASN A 97 -5.33 2.92 -9.56
N CYS A 98 -6.56 3.26 -9.88
CA CYS A 98 -7.70 2.33 -9.83
C CYS A 98 -7.74 1.33 -10.98
N ASP A 99 -7.13 1.64 -12.12
CA ASP A 99 -7.36 0.87 -13.34
C ASP A 99 -6.77 -0.53 -13.25
N ASP A 100 -5.57 -0.66 -12.68
CA ASP A 100 -4.82 -1.92 -12.69
C ASP A 100 -4.71 -2.60 -11.32
N ARG A 101 -5.06 -1.92 -10.22
CA ARG A 101 -4.78 -2.40 -8.86
C ARG A 101 -6.00 -2.51 -7.95
N LEU A 102 -7.18 -2.16 -8.44
CA LEU A 102 -8.40 -2.27 -7.67
C LEU A 102 -9.17 -3.53 -8.05
N TYR A 103 -9.20 -4.48 -7.13
CA TYR A 103 -9.92 -5.73 -7.27
C TYR A 103 -11.26 -5.66 -6.54
N ILE A 104 -12.34 -6.04 -7.21
CA ILE A 104 -13.70 -5.95 -6.68
C ILE A 104 -14.37 -7.31 -6.78
N ASP A 105 -14.92 -7.76 -5.66
CA ASP A 105 -15.71 -8.97 -5.54
C ASP A 105 -17.02 -8.65 -4.81
N VAL A 106 -18.14 -8.84 -5.49
CA VAL A 106 -19.50 -8.62 -4.98
C VAL A 106 -20.28 -9.90 -5.16
N ARG A 107 -20.80 -10.45 -4.06
CA ARG A 107 -21.51 -11.73 -4.08
C ARG A 107 -22.81 -11.63 -3.28
N SER A 108 -23.88 -12.15 -3.84
CA SER A 108 -25.09 -12.45 -3.10
C SER A 108 -24.93 -13.77 -2.33
N LEU A 109 -25.36 -13.79 -1.06
CA LEU A 109 -25.23 -14.91 -0.15
C LEU A 109 -26.59 -15.26 0.46
N ASP A 110 -26.88 -16.55 0.56
CA ASP A 110 -28.11 -17.02 1.23
C ASP A 110 -28.05 -16.84 2.75
N LYS A 111 -26.85 -16.85 3.34
CA LYS A 111 -26.62 -16.75 4.78
C LYS A 111 -25.32 -16.04 5.09
N PHE A 112 -25.28 -15.32 6.20
CA PHE A 112 -24.04 -14.69 6.69
C PHE A 112 -22.90 -15.67 6.99
N SER A 113 -23.24 -16.90 7.38
CA SER A 113 -22.25 -17.94 7.66
C SER A 113 -21.45 -18.39 6.42
N LEU A 114 -21.92 -18.03 5.22
CA LEU A 114 -21.24 -18.33 3.96
C LEU A 114 -20.31 -17.21 3.51
N ALA A 115 -20.24 -16.11 4.27
CA ALA A 115 -19.33 -15.03 3.98
C ALA A 115 -17.88 -15.49 4.27
N ASP A 116 -17.13 -15.76 3.22
CA ASP A 116 -15.71 -16.01 3.32
C ASP A 116 -14.98 -14.66 3.46
N LEU A 117 -14.32 -14.45 4.59
CA LEU A 117 -13.57 -13.24 4.91
C LEU A 117 -12.05 -13.43 4.70
N THR A 118 -11.63 -14.58 4.19
CA THR A 118 -10.22 -14.80 3.90
C THR A 118 -9.77 -13.97 2.72
N THR A 119 -8.55 -13.43 2.80
CA THR A 119 -7.94 -12.74 1.68
C THR A 119 -7.51 -13.77 0.64
N PRO A 120 -7.98 -13.72 -0.60
CA PRO A 120 -7.60 -14.64 -1.64
C PRO A 120 -6.20 -14.27 -2.13
N LEU A 121 -5.20 -15.01 -1.67
CA LEU A 121 -3.81 -14.84 -2.08
C LEU A 121 -3.39 -16.02 -2.93
N ALA A 122 -2.80 -15.75 -4.07
CA ALA A 122 -2.10 -16.73 -4.89
C ALA A 122 -0.79 -17.18 -4.22
N GLY A 123 -0.20 -18.25 -4.70
CA GLY A 123 1.02 -18.81 -4.10
C GLY A 123 2.26 -17.90 -4.18
N ASP A 124 2.22 -16.86 -5.00
CA ASP A 124 3.24 -15.80 -5.16
C ASP A 124 3.00 -14.59 -4.22
N GLY A 125 1.88 -14.59 -3.48
CA GLY A 125 1.49 -13.51 -2.58
C GLY A 125 0.69 -12.38 -3.24
N GLU A 126 0.36 -12.48 -4.52
CA GLU A 126 -0.54 -11.56 -5.20
C GLU A 126 -2.01 -11.93 -4.96
N ILE A 127 -2.94 -11.01 -5.26
CA ILE A 127 -4.36 -11.26 -5.12
C ILE A 127 -4.84 -12.16 -6.26
N ASP A 128 -5.46 -13.28 -5.91
CA ASP A 128 -6.10 -14.18 -6.86
C ASP A 128 -7.53 -13.70 -7.15
N ASP A 129 -7.72 -13.10 -8.32
CA ASP A 129 -8.99 -12.54 -8.75
C ASP A 129 -9.80 -13.49 -9.69
N THR A 130 -9.33 -14.72 -9.89
CA THR A 130 -9.92 -15.69 -10.83
C THR A 130 -11.38 -16.03 -10.49
N ASP A 131 -11.71 -16.04 -9.19
CA ASP A 131 -13.05 -16.36 -8.68
C ASP A 131 -13.90 -15.09 -8.39
N PHE A 132 -13.42 -13.89 -8.69
CA PHE A 132 -14.13 -12.66 -8.36
C PHE A 132 -15.35 -12.47 -9.23
N LYS A 133 -16.48 -12.18 -8.59
CA LYS A 133 -17.79 -12.00 -9.23
C LYS A 133 -18.32 -10.59 -8.99
N TYR A 134 -19.32 -10.23 -9.77
CA TYR A 134 -20.11 -9.05 -9.53
C TYR A 134 -21.58 -9.42 -9.59
N ASP A 135 -22.16 -9.65 -8.42
CA ASP A 135 -23.57 -9.97 -8.24
C ASP A 135 -24.13 -9.08 -7.13
N PRO A 136 -24.79 -7.97 -7.49
CA PRO A 136 -25.36 -7.04 -6.51
C PRO A 136 -26.60 -7.58 -5.81
N GLY A 137 -27.06 -8.79 -6.17
CA GLY A 137 -28.24 -9.43 -5.57
C GLY A 137 -29.56 -8.73 -5.90
N SER A 138 -30.58 -9.18 -5.20
CA SER A 138 -31.95 -8.66 -5.27
C SER A 138 -32.40 -8.06 -3.94
N ALA A 139 -33.60 -7.54 -3.87
CA ALA A 139 -34.17 -7.02 -2.63
C ALA A 139 -34.24 -8.11 -1.56
N ASN A 140 -33.76 -7.79 -0.35
CA ASN A 140 -33.63 -8.69 0.81
C ASN A 140 -32.49 -9.71 0.75
N ASP A 141 -31.65 -9.72 -0.28
CA ASP A 141 -30.46 -10.56 -0.31
C ASP A 141 -29.37 -10.01 0.62
N ILE A 142 -28.56 -10.92 1.14
CA ILE A 142 -27.33 -10.57 1.85
C ILE A 142 -26.22 -10.42 0.82
N VAL A 143 -25.66 -9.24 0.71
CA VAL A 143 -24.59 -8.98 -0.27
C VAL A 143 -23.28 -8.73 0.47
N ALA A 144 -22.27 -9.54 0.14
CA ALA A 144 -20.89 -9.32 0.57
C ALA A 144 -20.14 -8.52 -0.49
N VAL A 145 -19.58 -7.39 -0.09
CA VAL A 145 -18.76 -6.54 -0.97
C VAL A 145 -17.34 -6.53 -0.43
N ARG A 146 -16.40 -6.93 -1.25
CA ARG A 146 -14.97 -6.96 -0.92
C ARG A 146 -14.20 -6.18 -1.96
N VAL A 147 -13.27 -5.35 -1.50
CA VAL A 147 -12.39 -4.57 -2.35
C VAL A 147 -10.97 -4.68 -1.83
N TYR A 148 -10.06 -4.94 -2.75
CA TYR A 148 -8.62 -5.06 -2.47
C TYR A 148 -7.84 -4.09 -3.36
N TYR A 149 -6.76 -3.56 -2.80
CA TYR A 149 -5.86 -2.63 -3.48
C TYR A 149 -4.39 -2.98 -3.21
#